data_03853a4e8cb3d5cc2d3a4164e7beb464
#
_entry.id   03853a4e8cb3d5cc2d3a4164e7beb464
#
_cell.length_a   1.000
_cell.length_b   1.000
_cell.length_c   1.000
_cell.angle_alpha   90.00
_cell.angle_beta   90.00
_cell.angle_gamma   90.00
#
_symmetry.space_group_name_H-M   'P 1'
#
loop_
_entity.id
_entity.type
_entity.pdbx_description
1 polymer ?
#
loop_
_entity_poly.entity_id
_entity_poly.type
_entity_poly.pdbx_seq_one_letter_code
_entity_poly.pdbx_strand_id
1 'polypeptide(L)' 'MSNLELYCKVQNVVMGCRTKEQFQIAKNYVRLAERVLPHEWCMEVIQLVNSKERELLCR' A
#
# COMPACT_ATOMS: atom_id res chain seq x y z
N MET A 1 -9.27 -15.02 -4.45
CA MET A 1 -8.70 -14.30 -3.29
C MET A 1 -9.74 -13.37 -2.71
N SER A 2 -9.94 -13.41 -1.39
CA SER A 2 -10.91 -12.53 -0.76
C SER A 2 -10.37 -11.10 -0.66
N ASN A 3 -11.29 -10.14 -0.55
CA ASN A 3 -10.88 -8.73 -0.39
C ASN A 3 -10.03 -8.53 0.87
N LEU A 4 -10.37 -9.24 1.94
CA LEU A 4 -9.63 -9.14 3.19
C LEU A 4 -8.19 -9.65 3.03
N GLU A 5 -7.99 -10.76 2.34
CA GLU A 5 -6.66 -11.28 2.09
C GLU A 5 -5.83 -10.31 1.28
N LEU A 6 -6.42 -9.75 0.23
CA LEU A 6 -5.74 -8.77 -0.61
C LEU A 6 -5.37 -7.52 0.19
N TYR A 7 -6.30 -7.04 1.01
CA TYR A 7 -6.08 -5.88 1.86
C TYR A 7 -4.89 -6.12 2.81
N CYS A 8 -4.86 -7.27 3.46
CA CYS A 8 -3.76 -7.61 4.37
C CYS A 8 -2.42 -7.72 3.64
N LYS A 9 -2.40 -8.30 2.45
CA LYS A 9 -1.18 -8.39 1.65
C LYS A 9 -0.67 -7.02 1.26
N VAL A 10 -1.56 -6.12 0.83
CA VAL A 10 -1.20 -4.77 0.46
C VAL A 10 -0.59 -4.04 1.65
N GLN A 11 -1.20 -4.15 2.81
CA GLN A 11 -0.67 -3.52 4.02
C GLN A 11 0.73 -4.05 4.34
N ASN A 12 0.92 -5.35 4.29
CA ASN A 12 2.22 -5.95 4.58
C ASN A 12 3.28 -5.50 3.58
N VAL A 13 2.94 -5.43 2.31
CA VAL A 13 3.87 -4.98 1.28
C VAL A 13 4.29 -3.53 1.52
N VAL A 14 3.33 -2.65 1.80
CA VAL A 14 3.62 -1.24 2.04
C VAL A 14 4.43 -1.05 3.32
N MET A 15 4.05 -1.71 4.40
CA MET A 15 4.74 -1.56 5.69
C MET A 15 6.14 -2.18 5.68
N GLY A 16 6.37 -3.17 4.83
CA GLY A 16 7.69 -3.83 4.74
C GLY A 16 8.70 -3.07 3.90
N CYS A 17 8.31 -1.97 3.27
CA CYS A 17 9.22 -1.21 2.41
C CYS A 17 10.26 -0.46 3.25
N ARG A 18 11.52 -0.59 2.85
CA ARG A 18 12.63 0.11 3.51
C ARG A 18 13.39 1.04 2.58
N THR A 19 13.23 0.83 1.27
CA THR A 19 13.90 1.64 0.24
C THR A 19 12.87 2.25 -0.69
N LYS A 20 13.27 3.30 -1.41
CA LYS A 20 12.42 3.94 -2.40
C LYS A 20 12.05 2.99 -3.53
N GLU A 21 12.97 2.11 -3.92
CA GLU A 21 12.73 1.13 -4.97
C GLU A 21 11.64 0.14 -4.55
N GLN A 22 11.74 -0.38 -3.33
CA GLN A 22 10.72 -1.27 -2.79
C GLN A 22 9.37 -0.56 -2.69
N PHE A 23 9.39 0.70 -2.29
CA PHE A 23 8.19 1.49 -2.18
C PHE A 23 7.50 1.70 -3.53
N GLN A 24 8.29 1.89 -4.59
CA GLN A 24 7.73 2.02 -5.94
C GLN A 24 6.98 0.74 -6.35
N ILE A 25 7.55 -0.43 -6.05
CA ILE A 25 6.90 -1.70 -6.31
C ILE A 25 5.61 -1.82 -5.50
N ALA A 26 5.65 -1.41 -4.24
CA ALA A 26 4.45 -1.42 -3.38
C ALA A 26 3.35 -0.52 -3.93
N LYS A 27 3.69 0.65 -4.45
CA LYS A 27 2.70 1.56 -5.05
C LYS A 27 2.02 0.93 -6.25
N ASN A 28 2.77 0.22 -7.09
CA ASN A 28 2.20 -0.49 -8.22
C ASN A 28 1.21 -1.57 -7.77
N TYR A 29 1.57 -2.28 -6.71
CA TYR A 29 0.70 -3.29 -6.12
C TYR A 29 -0.59 -2.67 -5.58
N VAL A 30 -0.48 -1.52 -4.93
CA VAL A 30 -1.62 -0.78 -4.41
C VAL A 30 -2.58 -0.39 -5.54
N ARG A 31 -2.05 0.07 -6.67
CA ARG A 31 -2.87 0.42 -7.83
C ARG A 31 -3.73 -0.76 -8.31
N LEU A 32 -3.12 -1.94 -8.37
CA LEU A 32 -3.84 -3.13 -8.77
C LEU A 32 -4.92 -3.50 -7.75
N ALA A 33 -4.61 -3.35 -6.46
CA ALA A 33 -5.55 -3.64 -5.40
C ALA A 33 -6.74 -2.67 -5.40
N GLU A 34 -6.51 -1.40 -5.74
CA GLU A 34 -7.58 -0.40 -5.78
C GLU A 34 -8.69 -0.76 -6.75
N ARG A 35 -8.40 -1.54 -7.78
CA ARG A 35 -9.40 -1.96 -8.75
C ARG A 35 -10.34 -3.02 -8.17
N VAL A 36 -9.93 -3.71 -7.14
CA VAL A 36 -10.65 -4.84 -6.56
C VAL A 36 -11.28 -4.49 -5.22
N LEU A 37 -10.58 -3.70 -4.40
CA LEU A 37 -11.01 -3.40 -3.05
C LEU A 37 -12.13 -2.35 -3.02
N PRO A 38 -13.05 -2.43 -2.03
CA PRO A 38 -14.03 -1.38 -1.81
C PRO A 38 -13.38 -0.02 -1.56
N HIS A 39 -14.10 1.05 -1.88
CA HIS A 39 -13.59 2.42 -1.75
C HIS A 39 -13.06 2.72 -0.35
N GLU A 40 -13.76 2.29 0.68
CA GLU A 40 -13.36 2.54 2.06
C GLU A 40 -11.99 1.94 2.37
N TRP A 41 -11.75 0.73 1.91
CA TRP A 41 -10.46 0.07 2.10
C TRP A 41 -9.36 0.71 1.26
N CYS A 42 -9.71 1.18 0.07
CA CYS A 42 -8.77 1.91 -0.77
C CYS A 42 -8.29 3.18 -0.07
N MET A 43 -9.20 3.90 0.58
CA MET A 43 -8.84 5.12 1.30
C MET A 43 -7.86 4.85 2.43
N GLU A 44 -8.08 3.77 3.19
CA GLU A 44 -7.17 3.39 4.27
C GLU A 44 -5.79 3.02 3.72
N VAL A 45 -5.75 2.28 2.63
CA VAL A 45 -4.48 1.91 1.99
C VAL A 45 -3.75 3.15 1.49
N ILE A 46 -4.46 4.10 0.89
CA ILE A 46 -3.87 5.35 0.42
C ILE A 46 -3.26 6.14 1.57
N GLN A 47 -3.96 6.22 2.70
CA GLN A 47 -3.43 6.89 3.88
C GLN A 47 -2.14 6.23 4.38
N LEU A 48 -2.12 4.90 4.38
CA LEU A 48 -0.94 4.14 4.78
C LEU A 48 0.23 4.41 3.83
N VAL A 49 -0.04 4.43 2.52
CA VAL A 49 0.97 4.73 1.52
C VAL A 49 1.54 6.14 1.73
N ASN A 50 0.69 7.13 1.96
CA ASN A 50 1.13 8.50 2.19
C ASN A 50 1.99 8.62 3.45
N SER A 51 1.62 7.93 4.52
CA SER A 51 2.40 7.92 5.76
C SER A 51 3.77 7.29 5.53
N LYS A 52 3.82 6.18 4.81
CA LYS A 52 5.07 5.50 4.52
C LYS A 52 5.98 6.33 3.62
N GLU A 53 5.40 6.99 2.62
CA GLU A 53 6.15 7.86 1.74
C GLU A 53 6.80 9.00 2.52
N ARG A 54 6.04 9.62 3.41
CA ARG A 54 6.56 10.70 4.25
C ARG A 54 7.71 10.20 5.12
N GLU A 55 7.56 9.02 5.70
CA GLU A 55 8.60 8.41 6.53
C GLU A 55 9.89 8.17 5.74
N LEU A 56 9.78 7.67 4.52
CA LEU A 56 10.93 7.37 3.67
C LEU A 56 11.60 8.62 3.11
N LEU A 57 10.83 9.68 2.84
CA LEU A 57 11.36 10.90 2.26
C LEU A 57 11.93 11.88 3.30
N CYS A 58 11.48 11.77 4.54
CA CYS A 58 11.92 12.67 5.61
C CYS A 58 13.20 12.23 6.32
N ARG A 59 13.91 11.26 5.75
CA ARG A 59 15.20 10.84 6.31
C ARG A 59 16.34 11.68 5.75
#